data_65c1eed479944995ec95b1ea79bef7a0
#
_entry.id   65c1eed479944995ec95b1ea79bef7a0
#
_cell.length_a   1.000
_cell.length_b   1.000
_cell.length_c   1.000
_cell.angle_alpha   90.00
_cell.angle_beta   90.00
_cell.angle_gamma   90.00
#
_symmetry.space_group_name_H-M   'P 1'
#
loop_
_entity.id
_entity.type
_entity.pdbx_description
1 polymer ?
#
loop_
_entity_poly.entity_id
_entity_poly.type
_entity_poly.pdbx_seq_one_letter_code
_entity_poly.pdbx_strand_id
1 'polypeptide(L)'
;MSVDFVFNWGRQINSHKQGGFSMLEVLVSILVLSLGLLGMAALVMTGMRSNNAAHFRSIATQQTMDIADRIRANLVGARAGNYDALTAVIPVSGDCVAANCNAAQMSIYDHAQWNTANSILLPGGMGTVTGTLATGFLVTLSWSEKEMGGVADPACPTGTQINTRCFLMRFSP
;
A
#
# COMPACT_ATOMS: atom_id res chain seq x y z
N MET A 1 44.55 -0.48 86.41
CA MET A 1 43.37 -1.35 86.15
C MET A 1 42.87 -1.00 84.77
N SER A 2 43.45 -1.63 83.69
CA SER A 2 43.10 -1.43 82.28
C SER A 2 42.17 -2.53 81.89
N VAL A 3 41.00 -2.19 81.36
CA VAL A 3 40.04 -3.16 80.80
C VAL A 3 40.04 -2.95 79.29
N ASP A 4 40.71 -3.87 78.57
CA ASP A 4 40.71 -3.90 77.15
C ASP A 4 39.39 -4.56 76.60
N PHE A 5 38.56 -3.71 75.95
CA PHE A 5 37.36 -4.10 75.32
C PHE A 5 37.70 -4.50 73.85
N VAL A 6 37.87 -5.82 73.58
CA VAL A 6 38.07 -6.33 72.24
C VAL A 6 36.71 -6.52 71.57
N PHE A 7 36.41 -5.60 70.63
CA PHE A 7 35.22 -5.70 69.78
C PHE A 7 35.47 -6.68 68.62
N ASN A 8 34.91 -7.88 68.72
CA ASN A 8 35.02 -8.92 67.69
C ASN A 8 33.89 -8.71 66.66
N TRP A 9 34.19 -8.06 65.54
CA TRP A 9 33.31 -7.96 64.38
C TRP A 9 33.38 -9.25 63.54
N GLY A 10 32.59 -10.26 63.91
CA GLY A 10 32.37 -11.41 63.09
C GLY A 10 31.58 -11.02 61.82
N ARG A 11 32.32 -10.73 60.72
CA ARG A 11 31.72 -10.53 59.39
C ARG A 11 31.19 -11.91 58.90
N GLN A 12 29.91 -12.13 59.03
CA GLN A 12 29.22 -13.25 58.36
C GLN A 12 29.24 -13.02 56.86
N ILE A 13 30.15 -13.70 56.17
CA ILE A 13 30.18 -13.81 54.71
C ILE A 13 29.06 -14.79 54.32
N ASN A 14 27.90 -14.25 53.94
CA ASN A 14 26.88 -15.11 53.28
C ASN A 14 27.45 -15.57 51.95
N SER A 15 27.90 -16.81 51.92
CA SER A 15 28.27 -17.50 50.70
C SER A 15 27.01 -17.77 49.89
N HIS A 16 26.69 -16.88 48.97
CA HIS A 16 25.70 -17.16 47.95
C HIS A 16 26.21 -18.33 47.11
N LYS A 17 25.55 -19.50 47.24
CA LYS A 17 25.79 -20.63 46.38
C LYS A 17 25.50 -20.18 44.94
N GLN A 18 26.52 -20.02 44.12
CA GLN A 18 26.39 -19.82 42.68
C GLN A 18 25.90 -21.14 42.08
N GLY A 19 24.59 -21.21 41.81
CA GLY A 19 24.00 -22.29 41.02
C GLY A 19 24.39 -22.10 39.56
N GLY A 20 25.14 -23.04 38.99
CA GLY A 20 25.42 -23.08 37.56
C GLY A 20 24.14 -23.42 36.78
N PHE A 21 23.93 -22.83 35.63
CA PHE A 21 22.83 -23.17 34.72
C PHE A 21 23.06 -24.61 34.19
N SER A 22 22.01 -25.41 34.20
CA SER A 22 22.02 -26.74 33.59
C SER A 22 22.05 -26.61 32.05
N MET A 23 22.81 -27.49 31.39
CA MET A 23 22.79 -27.57 29.91
C MET A 23 21.39 -27.73 29.35
N LEU A 24 20.50 -28.45 30.05
CA LEU A 24 19.11 -28.64 29.68
C LEU A 24 18.32 -27.31 29.75
N GLU A 25 18.55 -26.47 30.75
CA GLU A 25 17.90 -25.20 30.94
C GLU A 25 18.25 -24.22 29.81
N VAL A 26 19.52 -24.22 29.36
CA VAL A 26 19.96 -23.43 28.21
C VAL A 26 19.29 -23.92 26.93
N LEU A 27 19.21 -25.21 26.70
CA LEU A 27 18.56 -25.80 25.52
C LEU A 27 17.05 -25.44 25.46
N VAL A 28 16.35 -25.58 26.59
CA VAL A 28 14.92 -25.22 26.67
C VAL A 28 14.72 -23.71 26.47
N SER A 29 15.61 -22.91 27.05
CA SER A 29 15.54 -21.44 26.90
C SER A 29 15.72 -21.00 25.43
N ILE A 30 16.67 -21.58 24.70
CA ILE A 30 16.89 -21.29 23.28
C ILE A 30 15.69 -21.77 22.45
N LEU A 31 15.11 -22.92 22.77
CA LEU A 31 13.93 -23.44 22.08
C LEU A 31 12.73 -22.50 22.24
N VAL A 32 12.43 -22.06 23.46
CA VAL A 32 11.34 -21.12 23.74
C VAL A 32 11.58 -19.76 23.05
N LEU A 33 12.80 -19.24 23.10
CA LEU A 33 13.21 -18.02 22.42
C LEU A 33 13.01 -18.12 20.90
N SER A 34 13.44 -19.24 20.30
CA SER A 34 13.31 -19.43 18.84
C SER A 34 11.85 -19.47 18.39
N LEU A 35 10.97 -20.14 19.13
CA LEU A 35 9.53 -20.15 18.84
C LEU A 35 8.91 -18.74 18.99
N GLY A 36 9.31 -17.99 20.00
CA GLY A 36 8.87 -16.61 20.20
C GLY A 36 9.28 -15.68 19.06
N LEU A 37 10.52 -15.78 18.60
CA LEU A 37 11.04 -15.01 17.47
C LEU A 37 10.36 -15.36 16.14
N LEU A 38 10.10 -16.66 15.89
CA LEU A 38 9.35 -17.07 14.69
C LEU A 38 7.92 -16.54 14.69
N GLY A 39 7.22 -16.55 15.83
CA GLY A 39 5.90 -15.98 15.97
C GLY A 39 5.88 -14.45 15.70
N MET A 40 6.86 -13.74 16.23
CA MET A 40 7.01 -12.29 16.00
C MET A 40 7.31 -11.98 14.54
N ALA A 41 8.17 -12.75 13.88
CA ALA A 41 8.48 -12.60 12.46
C ALA A 41 7.22 -12.77 11.59
N ALA A 42 6.38 -13.77 11.88
CA ALA A 42 5.14 -14.00 11.16
C ALA A 42 4.15 -12.81 11.30
N LEU A 43 4.04 -12.23 12.50
CA LEU A 43 3.21 -11.04 12.73
C LEU A 43 3.71 -9.82 11.96
N VAL A 44 5.02 -9.58 11.95
CA VAL A 44 5.64 -8.48 11.20
C VAL A 44 5.36 -8.64 9.70
N MET A 45 5.53 -9.84 9.14
CA MET A 45 5.24 -10.10 7.73
C MET A 45 3.78 -9.81 7.38
N THR A 46 2.83 -10.26 8.21
CA THR A 46 1.40 -10.00 8.00
C THR A 46 1.09 -8.51 8.08
N GLY A 47 1.69 -7.80 9.05
CA GLY A 47 1.55 -6.35 9.18
C GLY A 47 2.06 -5.58 7.96
N MET A 48 3.22 -5.96 7.42
CA MET A 48 3.78 -5.35 6.20
C MET A 48 2.87 -5.55 4.98
N ARG A 49 2.29 -6.73 4.81
CA ARG A 49 1.35 -7.03 3.72
C ARG A 49 0.10 -6.16 3.81
N SER A 50 -0.51 -6.08 4.99
CA SER A 50 -1.68 -5.24 5.22
C SER A 50 -1.40 -3.76 4.95
N ASN A 51 -0.23 -3.28 5.35
CA ASN A 51 0.20 -1.89 5.12
C ASN A 51 0.39 -1.59 3.63
N ASN A 52 1.00 -2.50 2.87
CA ASN A 52 1.15 -2.36 1.42
C ASN A 52 -0.20 -2.30 0.70
N ALA A 53 -1.15 -3.16 1.08
CA ALA A 53 -2.49 -3.14 0.51
C ALA A 53 -3.23 -1.82 0.79
N ALA A 54 -3.12 -1.29 2.03
CA ALA A 54 -3.68 0.00 2.40
C ALA A 54 -3.01 1.16 1.63
N HIS A 55 -1.70 1.10 1.43
CA HIS A 55 -0.94 2.08 0.66
C HIS A 55 -1.40 2.15 -0.80
N PHE A 56 -1.52 1.01 -1.50
CA PHE A 56 -2.00 0.98 -2.88
C PHE A 56 -3.44 1.48 -3.00
N ARG A 57 -4.31 1.18 -2.04
CA ARG A 57 -5.68 1.73 -2.02
C ARG A 57 -5.68 3.25 -1.84
N SER A 58 -4.79 3.80 -1.02
CA SER A 58 -4.64 5.24 -0.88
C SER A 58 -4.20 5.91 -2.18
N ILE A 59 -3.22 5.32 -2.88
CA ILE A 59 -2.78 5.78 -4.21
C ILE A 59 -3.94 5.69 -5.20
N ALA A 60 -4.66 4.58 -5.25
CA ALA A 60 -5.80 4.42 -6.14
C ALA A 60 -6.88 5.48 -5.92
N THR A 61 -7.16 5.82 -4.66
CA THR A 61 -8.09 6.90 -4.32
C THR A 61 -7.59 8.25 -4.85
N GLN A 62 -6.32 8.57 -4.66
CA GLN A 62 -5.72 9.82 -5.16
C GLN A 62 -5.77 9.89 -6.68
N GLN A 63 -5.42 8.81 -7.37
CA GLN A 63 -5.43 8.75 -8.83
C GLN A 63 -6.83 8.84 -9.43
N THR A 64 -7.85 8.27 -8.76
CA THR A 64 -9.24 8.44 -9.21
C THR A 64 -9.75 9.87 -9.01
N MET A 65 -9.31 10.56 -7.97
CA MET A 65 -9.61 11.98 -7.77
C MET A 65 -8.87 12.87 -8.78
N ASP A 66 -7.62 12.56 -9.09
CA ASP A 66 -6.84 13.32 -10.07
C ASP A 66 -7.53 13.35 -11.44
N ILE A 67 -7.94 12.18 -11.98
CA ILE A 67 -8.64 12.17 -13.27
C ILE A 67 -10.00 12.85 -13.19
N ALA A 68 -10.71 12.74 -12.08
CA ALA A 68 -11.99 13.42 -11.89
C ALA A 68 -11.81 14.95 -11.93
N ASP A 69 -10.76 15.47 -11.31
CA ASP A 69 -10.47 16.90 -11.30
C ASP A 69 -9.99 17.41 -12.67
N ARG A 70 -9.22 16.61 -13.42
CA ARG A 70 -8.86 16.91 -14.81
C ARG A 70 -10.10 17.00 -15.71
N ILE A 71 -11.06 16.07 -15.57
CA ILE A 71 -12.34 16.09 -16.31
C ILE A 71 -13.14 17.35 -15.95
N ARG A 72 -13.19 17.74 -14.67
CA ARG A 72 -13.82 18.98 -14.22
C ARG A 72 -13.15 20.24 -14.76
N ALA A 73 -11.82 20.23 -14.86
CA ALA A 73 -11.06 21.33 -15.41
C ALA A 73 -11.27 21.51 -16.92
N ASN A 74 -11.56 20.43 -17.66
CA ASN A 74 -11.81 20.44 -19.10
C ASN A 74 -13.26 20.09 -19.45
N LEU A 75 -14.21 20.84 -18.92
CA LEU A 75 -15.65 20.62 -19.19
C LEU A 75 -16.02 20.70 -20.67
N VAL A 76 -15.29 21.48 -21.48
CA VAL A 76 -15.50 21.53 -22.93
C VAL A 76 -15.20 20.16 -23.56
N GLY A 77 -14.09 19.55 -23.21
CA GLY A 77 -13.75 18.20 -23.63
C GLY A 77 -14.73 17.14 -23.11
N ALA A 78 -15.17 17.27 -21.86
CA ALA A 78 -16.16 16.36 -21.28
C ALA A 78 -17.53 16.44 -21.97
N ARG A 79 -17.99 17.65 -22.31
CA ARG A 79 -19.22 17.86 -23.10
C ARG A 79 -19.12 17.30 -24.52
N ALA A 80 -17.93 17.32 -25.10
CA ALA A 80 -17.66 16.75 -26.41
C ALA A 80 -17.48 15.21 -26.41
N GLY A 81 -17.57 14.57 -25.24
CA GLY A 81 -17.42 13.10 -25.09
C GLY A 81 -15.98 12.61 -25.12
N ASN A 82 -14.98 13.50 -25.00
CA ASN A 82 -13.56 13.11 -25.12
C ASN A 82 -13.05 12.29 -23.92
N TYR A 83 -13.83 12.19 -22.83
CA TYR A 83 -13.52 11.40 -21.64
C TYR A 83 -14.45 10.19 -21.46
N ASP A 84 -15.42 9.96 -22.36
CA ASP A 84 -16.50 8.98 -22.20
C ASP A 84 -16.00 7.53 -22.16
N ALA A 85 -14.84 7.26 -22.80
CA ALA A 85 -14.28 5.91 -22.91
C ALA A 85 -12.74 5.93 -22.92
N LEU A 86 -12.12 6.34 -21.80
CA LEU A 86 -10.67 6.24 -21.64
C LEU A 86 -10.29 4.79 -21.36
N THR A 87 -9.36 4.27 -22.17
CA THR A 87 -8.90 2.89 -22.09
C THR A 87 -7.69 2.73 -21.14
N ALA A 88 -7.31 1.48 -20.85
CA ALA A 88 -6.10 1.17 -20.09
C ALA A 88 -4.80 1.48 -20.87
N VAL A 89 -4.87 1.66 -22.18
CA VAL A 89 -3.71 1.94 -23.03
C VAL A 89 -3.31 3.39 -22.88
N ILE A 90 -2.03 3.66 -22.67
CA ILE A 90 -1.48 5.02 -22.62
C ILE A 90 -1.42 5.59 -24.04
N PRO A 91 -2.19 6.62 -24.36
CA PRO A 91 -2.15 7.20 -25.71
C PRO A 91 -0.88 8.04 -25.93
N VAL A 92 -0.49 8.19 -27.17
CA VAL A 92 0.52 9.18 -27.54
C VAL A 92 -0.12 10.56 -27.47
N SER A 93 0.47 11.47 -26.70
CA SER A 93 -0.01 12.84 -26.52
C SER A 93 1.06 13.87 -26.88
N GLY A 94 0.62 15.06 -27.29
CA GLY A 94 1.48 16.26 -27.32
C GLY A 94 1.75 16.78 -25.91
N ASP A 95 2.68 17.70 -25.79
CA ASP A 95 2.98 18.40 -24.53
C ASP A 95 2.12 19.66 -24.41
N CYS A 96 1.04 19.56 -23.63
CA CYS A 96 0.13 20.68 -23.39
C CYS A 96 0.63 21.68 -22.31
N VAL A 97 1.80 21.42 -21.73
CA VAL A 97 2.49 22.40 -20.87
C VAL A 97 3.35 23.34 -21.71
N ALA A 98 4.02 22.81 -22.72
CA ALA A 98 4.87 23.60 -23.63
C ALA A 98 4.11 24.27 -24.76
N ALA A 99 2.90 23.79 -25.12
CA ALA A 99 2.11 24.29 -26.23
C ALA A 99 0.63 24.44 -25.84
N ASN A 100 -0.07 25.34 -26.53
CA ASN A 100 -1.50 25.49 -26.33
C ASN A 100 -2.25 24.30 -26.95
N CYS A 101 -2.99 23.57 -26.11
CA CYS A 101 -3.86 22.48 -26.53
C CYS A 101 -5.31 22.92 -26.59
N ASN A 102 -6.06 22.39 -27.57
CA ASN A 102 -7.52 22.48 -27.56
C ASN A 102 -8.08 21.42 -26.58
N ALA A 103 -9.40 21.47 -26.33
CA ALA A 103 -10.05 20.60 -25.34
C ALA A 103 -9.89 19.09 -25.62
N ALA A 104 -9.89 18.69 -26.91
CA ALA A 104 -9.67 17.30 -27.30
C ALA A 104 -8.20 16.86 -27.12
N GLN A 105 -7.24 17.71 -27.46
CA GLN A 105 -5.82 17.43 -27.21
C GLN A 105 -5.52 17.37 -25.71
N MET A 106 -6.15 18.23 -24.91
CA MET A 106 -6.02 18.20 -23.45
C MET A 106 -6.53 16.88 -22.88
N SER A 107 -7.67 16.35 -23.35
CA SER A 107 -8.16 15.06 -22.85
C SER A 107 -7.21 13.89 -23.16
N ILE A 108 -6.55 13.89 -24.32
CA ILE A 108 -5.54 12.89 -24.67
C ILE A 108 -4.30 13.03 -23.76
N TYR A 109 -3.88 14.26 -23.50
CA TYR A 109 -2.77 14.57 -22.60
C TYR A 109 -3.10 14.12 -21.16
N ASP A 110 -4.28 14.46 -20.65
CA ASP A 110 -4.75 14.05 -19.33
C ASP A 110 -4.76 12.52 -19.18
N HIS A 111 -5.29 11.81 -20.19
CA HIS A 111 -5.32 10.36 -20.22
C HIS A 111 -3.89 9.76 -20.19
N ALA A 112 -2.99 10.30 -21.02
CA ALA A 112 -1.61 9.84 -21.09
C ALA A 112 -0.87 10.06 -19.76
N GLN A 113 -0.97 11.24 -19.17
CA GLN A 113 -0.34 11.58 -17.91
C GLN A 113 -0.90 10.72 -16.75
N TRP A 114 -2.21 10.59 -16.69
CA TRP A 114 -2.87 9.80 -15.65
C TRP A 114 -2.49 8.31 -15.70
N ASN A 115 -2.57 7.66 -16.86
CA ASN A 115 -2.22 6.26 -16.98
C ASN A 115 -0.71 6.01 -16.86
N THR A 116 0.14 6.96 -17.24
CA THR A 116 1.57 6.91 -16.94
C THR A 116 1.81 6.92 -15.43
N ALA A 117 1.17 7.83 -14.70
CA ALA A 117 1.27 7.87 -13.23
C ALA A 117 0.77 6.57 -12.60
N ASN A 118 -0.37 6.03 -13.05
CA ASN A 118 -0.91 4.76 -12.57
C ASN A 118 0.09 3.61 -12.74
N SER A 119 0.74 3.52 -13.90
CA SER A 119 1.71 2.45 -14.20
C SER A 119 2.99 2.52 -13.36
N ILE A 120 3.36 3.72 -12.90
CA ILE A 120 4.54 3.96 -12.05
C ILE A 120 4.22 3.74 -10.57
N LEU A 121 3.05 4.23 -10.11
CA LEU A 121 2.69 4.25 -8.70
C LEU A 121 2.06 2.94 -8.21
N LEU A 122 1.44 2.19 -9.10
CA LEU A 122 0.77 0.92 -8.80
C LEU A 122 1.42 -0.23 -9.59
N PRO A 123 1.65 -1.40 -8.99
CA PRO A 123 2.23 -2.54 -9.69
C PRO A 123 1.35 -3.00 -10.87
N GLY A 124 1.79 -2.75 -12.10
CA GLY A 124 0.96 -3.00 -13.30
C GLY A 124 -0.33 -2.19 -13.32
N GLY A 125 -0.28 -0.98 -12.76
CA GLY A 125 -1.42 -0.08 -12.61
C GLY A 125 -1.98 0.37 -13.95
N MET A 126 -3.29 0.26 -14.11
CA MET A 126 -4.05 0.69 -15.29
C MET A 126 -5.35 1.32 -14.87
N GLY A 127 -5.75 2.36 -15.58
CA GLY A 127 -7.01 3.05 -15.33
C GLY A 127 -7.89 3.14 -16.57
N THR A 128 -9.19 3.05 -16.36
CA THR A 128 -10.21 3.27 -17.39
C THR A 128 -11.27 4.24 -16.88
N VAL A 129 -11.87 4.99 -17.78
CA VAL A 129 -13.03 5.83 -17.48
C VAL A 129 -14.13 5.46 -18.45
N THR A 130 -15.33 5.29 -17.95
CA THR A 130 -16.54 5.03 -18.77
C THR A 130 -17.70 5.87 -18.26
N GLY A 131 -18.57 6.27 -19.15
CA GLY A 131 -19.74 7.07 -18.81
C GLY A 131 -19.81 8.35 -19.65
N THR A 132 -20.67 9.26 -19.28
CA THR A 132 -20.86 10.55 -19.95
C THR A 132 -21.11 11.64 -18.93
N LEU A 133 -21.04 12.89 -19.37
CA LEU A 133 -21.36 14.02 -18.51
C LEU A 133 -22.80 13.94 -17.95
N ALA A 134 -23.74 13.37 -18.71
CA ALA A 134 -25.14 13.25 -18.31
C ALA A 134 -25.40 12.09 -17.32
N THR A 135 -24.67 10.97 -17.46
CA THR A 135 -24.85 9.77 -16.62
C THR A 135 -23.87 9.69 -15.45
N GLY A 136 -22.91 10.60 -15.42
CA GLY A 136 -21.74 10.53 -14.56
C GLY A 136 -20.69 9.57 -15.12
N PHE A 137 -19.50 9.65 -14.56
CA PHE A 137 -18.35 8.85 -14.96
C PHE A 137 -18.06 7.76 -13.92
N LEU A 138 -17.69 6.58 -14.40
CA LEU A 138 -17.13 5.50 -13.61
C LEU A 138 -15.64 5.41 -13.91
N VAL A 139 -14.81 5.69 -12.93
CA VAL A 139 -13.37 5.46 -12.96
C VAL A 139 -13.08 4.09 -12.36
N THR A 140 -12.34 3.27 -13.08
CA THR A 140 -11.87 1.97 -12.60
C THR A 140 -10.35 1.96 -12.67
N LEU A 141 -9.70 1.77 -11.53
CA LEU A 141 -8.28 1.54 -11.40
C LEU A 141 -8.03 0.07 -11.05
N SER A 142 -7.07 -0.55 -11.71
CA SER A 142 -6.66 -1.93 -11.44
C SER A 142 -5.15 -2.02 -11.26
N TRP A 143 -4.71 -2.92 -10.38
CA TRP A 143 -3.29 -3.21 -10.16
C TRP A 143 -3.07 -4.67 -9.76
N SER A 144 -1.85 -5.15 -9.93
CA SER A 144 -1.48 -6.51 -9.56
C SER A 144 -1.18 -6.61 -8.07
N GLU A 145 -1.81 -7.58 -7.39
CA GLU A 145 -1.55 -7.92 -6.00
C GLU A 145 -1.38 -9.44 -5.88
N LYS A 146 -0.12 -9.90 -5.91
CA LYS A 146 0.24 -11.33 -5.98
C LYS A 146 -0.27 -12.18 -4.81
N GLU A 147 -0.66 -11.55 -3.71
CA GLU A 147 -1.07 -12.23 -2.48
C GLU A 147 -2.55 -12.57 -2.41
N MET A 148 -3.31 -12.37 -3.48
CA MET A 148 -4.75 -12.67 -3.54
C MET A 148 -5.08 -14.16 -3.71
N GLY A 149 -4.08 -15.04 -3.68
CA GLY A 149 -4.31 -16.49 -3.74
C GLY A 149 -4.83 -17.01 -5.09
N GLY A 150 -4.54 -16.31 -6.18
CA GLY A 150 -4.91 -16.74 -7.52
C GLY A 150 -6.35 -16.40 -7.94
N VAL A 151 -7.00 -15.45 -7.27
CA VAL A 151 -8.32 -14.93 -7.62
C VAL A 151 -8.24 -13.45 -8.01
N ALA A 152 -9.20 -12.97 -8.79
CA ALA A 152 -9.40 -11.54 -9.00
C ALA A 152 -10.28 -10.97 -7.88
N ASP A 153 -10.13 -9.67 -7.60
CA ASP A 153 -11.02 -8.98 -6.66
C ASP A 153 -12.46 -9.01 -7.21
N PRO A 154 -13.46 -9.39 -6.40
CA PRO A 154 -14.87 -9.35 -6.80
C PRO A 154 -15.35 -7.97 -7.26
N ALA A 155 -14.68 -6.90 -6.86
CA ALA A 155 -14.96 -5.55 -7.34
C ALA A 155 -14.50 -5.32 -8.79
N CYS A 156 -13.63 -6.18 -9.32
CA CYS A 156 -13.15 -6.06 -10.70
C CYS A 156 -14.24 -6.43 -11.72
N PRO A 157 -14.21 -5.83 -12.92
CA PRO A 157 -15.04 -6.27 -14.04
C PRO A 157 -14.83 -7.75 -14.36
N THR A 158 -15.86 -8.40 -14.87
CA THR A 158 -15.80 -9.81 -15.31
C THR A 158 -14.72 -10.01 -16.37
N GLY A 159 -13.94 -11.09 -16.26
CA GLY A 159 -12.83 -11.38 -17.16
C GLY A 159 -11.50 -10.73 -16.79
N THR A 160 -11.43 -10.03 -15.66
CA THR A 160 -10.15 -9.50 -15.13
C THR A 160 -9.24 -10.66 -14.74
N GLN A 161 -7.93 -10.48 -14.98
CA GLN A 161 -6.91 -11.47 -14.63
C GLN A 161 -6.87 -11.76 -13.13
N ILE A 162 -6.48 -12.98 -12.78
CA ILE A 162 -6.21 -13.36 -11.38
C ILE A 162 -5.13 -12.48 -10.77
N ASN A 163 -5.15 -12.37 -9.43
CA ASN A 163 -4.26 -11.50 -8.67
C ASN A 163 -4.35 -10.01 -9.05
N THR A 164 -5.52 -9.58 -9.54
CA THR A 164 -5.80 -8.17 -9.83
C THR A 164 -6.75 -7.62 -8.79
N ARG A 165 -6.40 -6.46 -8.24
CA ARG A 165 -7.24 -5.65 -7.37
C ARG A 165 -7.83 -4.50 -8.15
N CYS A 166 -9.09 -4.12 -7.87
CA CYS A 166 -9.74 -2.99 -8.52
C CYS A 166 -10.27 -1.99 -7.47
N PHE A 167 -10.22 -0.74 -7.84
CA PHE A 167 -10.87 0.36 -7.13
C PHE A 167 -11.79 1.09 -8.11
N LEU A 168 -13.05 1.27 -7.72
CA LEU A 168 -14.07 1.89 -8.56
C LEU A 168 -14.60 3.14 -7.84
N MET A 169 -14.70 4.23 -8.58
CA MET A 169 -15.30 5.48 -8.10
C MET A 169 -16.24 6.05 -9.15
N ARG A 170 -17.45 6.41 -8.71
CA ARG A 170 -18.41 7.16 -9.55
C ARG A 170 -18.41 8.63 -9.15
N PHE A 171 -18.46 9.50 -10.13
CA PHE A 171 -18.59 10.93 -9.89
C PHE A 171 -19.38 11.59 -11.00
N SER A 172 -20.00 12.75 -10.69
CA SER A 172 -20.56 13.69 -11.65
C SER A 172 -19.77 14.99 -11.53
N PRO A 173 -19.30 15.53 -12.67
CA PRO A 173 -18.58 16.81 -12.69
C PRO A 173 -19.46 17.99 -12.33
#